data_eaa5bbb8ce6419682c203f3bc4cfde80
#
_entry.id   eaa5bbb8ce6419682c203f3bc4cfde80
#
_cell.length_a   1.000
_cell.length_b   1.000
_cell.length_c   1.000
_cell.angle_alpha   90.00
_cell.angle_beta   90.00
_cell.angle_gamma   90.00
#
_symmetry.space_group_name_H-M   'P 1'
#
loop_
_entity.id
_entity.type
_entity.pdbx_description
1 polymer ?
#
loop_
_entity_poly.entity_id
_entity_poly.type
_entity_poly.pdbx_seq_one_letter_code
_entity_poly.pdbx_strand_id
1 'polypeptide(L)'
;MSTRSLLGLIEHQPTDQRIAALKRVISQSTVTAALEQSGRAGRHCPRLPLWLTVWLVIGMGLFGADGLRAVFKRLQPYRPGATPGGNTIAQSRLALGLLVFRLLARMVVGLLCDEDTPGAFYQGMRLMAVDGFVLDLPDTPDNERAFGRPKSGRSPGAFPQARVLALCEVGSHAFWRWSVKPFWRGEATMAGHLLRQLERGMLVLFDRNLLSFKSVSQVLDRKAHLLARVASNRILEPIEVLADGSYLAKTYKTEYDRKKGREGVVVRVIQYELTDPNRPSKEKVHRLVTTLLDAEAYPALDLVELYHQRWEEELSIDELKTHQKERPVLRSKTPLGVVQEIEGLMLAHYCVRAVMYQAARERGLDPRRLSFVGTLRILRMRLQEAPRSRAALERWWEELLMEVGEEEIPPRRDRVNPRVIKKQVSAWPKKRPHHRNPPRPCMPFRDSILIT
;
A
#
# COMPACT_ATOMS: atom_id res chain seq x y z
N MET A 1 5.94 -24.67 36.74
CA MET A 1 4.77 -23.77 36.81
C MET A 1 3.63 -24.34 35.97
N SER A 2 2.45 -24.48 36.57
CA SER A 2 1.26 -25.03 35.92
C SER A 2 0.81 -24.11 34.77
N THR A 3 0.26 -24.66 33.68
CA THR A 3 -0.30 -23.96 32.53
C THR A 3 -1.38 -22.93 32.93
N ARG A 4 -2.13 -23.18 34.02
CA ARG A 4 -3.07 -22.23 34.62
C ARG A 4 -2.41 -20.94 35.17
N SER A 5 -1.20 -21.06 35.73
CA SER A 5 -0.45 -19.92 36.25
C SER A 5 0.05 -18.98 35.15
N LEU A 6 0.39 -19.52 33.97
CA LEU A 6 0.84 -18.72 32.83
C LEU A 6 -0.33 -17.93 32.18
N LEU A 7 -1.51 -18.52 32.11
CA LEU A 7 -2.72 -17.86 31.61
C LEU A 7 -3.15 -16.71 32.54
N GLY A 8 -3.19 -16.93 33.84
CA GLY A 8 -3.50 -15.88 34.81
C GLY A 8 -2.52 -14.70 34.76
N LEU A 9 -1.24 -14.99 34.45
CA LEU A 9 -0.20 -13.96 34.28
C LEU A 9 -0.36 -13.17 32.96
N ILE A 10 -0.98 -13.74 31.93
CA ILE A 10 -1.22 -13.09 30.65
C ILE A 10 -2.58 -12.36 30.64
N GLU A 11 -3.62 -12.93 31.24
CA GLU A 11 -4.98 -12.39 31.25
C GLU A 11 -5.19 -11.21 32.22
N HIS A 12 -4.49 -11.16 33.35
CA HIS A 12 -4.64 -10.13 34.38
C HIS A 12 -3.71 -8.93 34.21
N GLN A 13 -3.04 -8.80 33.07
CA GLN A 13 -2.16 -7.67 32.84
C GLN A 13 -2.77 -6.68 31.86
N PRO A 14 -2.70 -5.39 32.16
CA PRO A 14 -2.93 -4.39 31.14
C PRO A 14 -1.86 -4.54 30.06
N THR A 15 -2.15 -5.35 29.06
CA THR A 15 -1.42 -5.41 27.77
C THR A 15 -1.42 -4.06 27.08
N ASP A 16 -2.11 -3.13 27.68
CA ASP A 16 -2.44 -1.83 27.15
C ASP A 16 -1.26 -0.91 27.01
N GLN A 17 -0.22 -1.14 27.80
CA GLN A 17 0.87 -0.18 27.91
C GLN A 17 1.81 -0.13 26.70
N ARG A 18 2.26 -1.27 26.17
CA ARG A 18 3.25 -1.29 25.09
C ARG A 18 2.71 -1.20 23.67
N ILE A 19 1.41 -1.35 23.49
CA ILE A 19 0.74 -1.22 22.19
C ILE A 19 -0.25 -0.05 22.16
N ALA A 20 -0.11 0.87 23.12
CA ALA A 20 -1.07 1.97 23.31
C ALA A 20 -1.26 2.83 22.05
N ALA A 21 -0.19 3.19 21.34
CA ALA A 21 -0.28 3.93 20.09
C ALA A 21 -1.08 3.15 19.03
N LEU A 22 -0.82 1.86 18.90
CA LEU A 22 -1.55 1.00 17.95
C LEU A 22 -3.02 0.85 18.35
N LYS A 23 -3.33 0.82 19.63
CA LYS A 23 -4.71 0.75 20.14
C LYS A 23 -5.53 2.02 19.92
N ARG A 24 -4.91 3.15 19.70
CA ARG A 24 -5.60 4.36 19.22
C ARG A 24 -6.15 4.19 17.80
N VAL A 25 -5.48 3.41 16.98
CA VAL A 25 -5.90 3.12 15.59
C VAL A 25 -6.75 1.84 15.54
N ILE A 26 -6.32 0.78 16.23
CA ILE A 26 -7.02 -0.52 16.29
C ILE A 26 -7.43 -0.77 17.73
N SER A 27 -8.69 -0.50 18.09
CA SER A 27 -9.14 -0.68 19.47
C SER A 27 -9.17 -2.16 19.90
N GLN A 28 -9.02 -2.42 21.20
CA GLN A 28 -9.16 -3.78 21.73
C GLN A 28 -10.56 -4.34 21.48
N SER A 29 -11.59 -3.51 21.55
CA SER A 29 -12.97 -3.90 21.25
C SER A 29 -13.13 -4.34 19.79
N THR A 30 -12.45 -3.68 18.85
CA THR A 30 -12.44 -4.09 17.43
C THR A 30 -11.77 -5.44 17.24
N VAL A 31 -10.65 -5.70 17.92
CA VAL A 31 -9.99 -7.02 17.91
C VAL A 31 -10.91 -8.10 18.46
N THR A 32 -11.60 -7.82 19.58
CA THR A 32 -12.57 -8.74 20.19
C THR A 32 -13.74 -9.02 19.24
N ALA A 33 -14.32 -7.99 18.63
CA ALA A 33 -15.40 -8.12 17.66
C ALA A 33 -14.99 -8.96 16.42
N ALA A 34 -13.76 -8.77 15.92
CA ALA A 34 -13.24 -9.56 14.81
C ALA A 34 -13.06 -11.04 15.20
N LEU A 35 -12.65 -11.33 16.41
CA LEU A 35 -12.56 -12.70 16.93
C LEU A 35 -13.94 -13.33 17.08
N GLU A 36 -14.93 -12.62 17.61
CA GLU A 36 -16.32 -13.08 17.73
C GLU A 36 -16.94 -13.38 16.38
N GLN A 37 -16.91 -12.43 15.45
CA GLN A 37 -17.48 -12.59 14.11
C GLN A 37 -16.78 -13.69 13.28
N SER A 38 -15.53 -13.98 13.59
CA SER A 38 -14.82 -15.10 12.94
C SER A 38 -15.08 -16.47 13.59
N GLY A 39 -15.86 -16.54 14.69
CA GLY A 39 -16.08 -17.74 15.47
C GLY A 39 -14.82 -18.22 16.21
N ARG A 40 -13.93 -17.30 16.59
CA ARG A 40 -12.67 -17.61 17.29
C ARG A 40 -12.63 -17.19 18.76
N ALA A 41 -13.59 -16.40 19.23
CA ALA A 41 -13.64 -15.90 20.61
C ALA A 41 -13.62 -17.02 21.67
N GLY A 42 -14.35 -18.12 21.44
CA GLY A 42 -14.41 -19.27 22.35
C GLY A 42 -13.27 -20.29 22.20
N ARG A 43 -12.35 -20.12 21.25
CA ARG A 43 -11.23 -21.04 21.08
C ARG A 43 -10.18 -20.81 22.14
N HIS A 44 -10.05 -21.81 23.01
CA HIS A 44 -9.05 -21.79 24.05
C HIS A 44 -7.68 -22.16 23.50
N CYS A 45 -6.73 -21.21 23.60
CA CYS A 45 -5.32 -21.42 23.32
C CYS A 45 -4.55 -21.29 24.64
N PRO A 46 -4.31 -22.40 25.36
CA PRO A 46 -3.90 -22.33 26.77
C PRO A 46 -2.56 -21.65 27.04
N ARG A 47 -1.74 -21.44 26.04
CA ARG A 47 -0.39 -20.85 26.20
C ARG A 47 -0.23 -19.46 25.57
N LEU A 48 -1.14 -19.05 24.70
CA LEU A 48 -1.10 -17.75 24.03
C LEU A 48 -2.53 -17.37 23.57
N PRO A 49 -3.22 -16.43 24.24
CA PRO A 49 -4.56 -15.97 23.88
C PRO A 49 -4.62 -15.47 22.43
N LEU A 50 -5.73 -15.74 21.73
CA LEU A 50 -5.86 -15.38 20.32
C LEU A 50 -5.83 -13.85 20.09
N TRP A 51 -6.40 -13.05 20.99
CA TRP A 51 -6.32 -11.59 20.88
C TRP A 51 -4.87 -11.09 20.93
N LEU A 52 -4.01 -11.72 21.76
CA LEU A 52 -2.59 -11.37 21.82
C LEU A 52 -1.85 -11.85 20.58
N THR A 53 -2.30 -12.98 19.98
CA THR A 53 -1.77 -13.47 18.70
C THR A 53 -2.09 -12.52 17.55
N VAL A 54 -3.25 -11.86 17.54
CA VAL A 54 -3.57 -10.78 16.58
C VAL A 54 -2.53 -9.66 16.69
N TRP A 55 -2.29 -9.16 17.90
CA TRP A 55 -1.28 -8.12 18.12
C TRP A 55 0.13 -8.57 17.78
N LEU A 56 0.47 -9.83 18.04
CA LEU A 56 1.76 -10.39 17.64
C LEU A 56 1.94 -10.35 16.11
N VAL A 57 0.92 -10.70 15.35
CA VAL A 57 0.98 -10.68 13.88
C VAL A 57 1.07 -9.23 13.36
N ILE A 58 0.34 -8.28 13.93
CA ILE A 58 0.49 -6.86 13.59
C ILE A 58 1.89 -6.36 13.97
N GLY A 59 2.37 -6.73 15.16
CA GLY A 59 3.73 -6.41 15.62
C GLY A 59 4.84 -6.97 14.74
N MET A 60 4.63 -8.13 14.10
CA MET A 60 5.55 -8.64 13.08
C MET A 60 5.71 -7.65 11.91
N GLY A 61 4.63 -6.97 11.54
CA GLY A 61 4.66 -5.91 10.53
C GLY A 61 5.37 -4.65 11.00
N LEU A 62 5.29 -4.31 12.28
CA LEU A 62 5.95 -3.14 12.85
C LEU A 62 7.45 -3.38 13.13
N PHE A 63 7.82 -4.57 13.59
CA PHE A 63 9.20 -4.97 13.92
C PHE A 63 9.73 -5.95 12.86
N GLY A 64 9.95 -5.45 11.65
CA GLY A 64 10.31 -6.25 10.48
C GLY A 64 11.61 -7.04 10.66
N ALA A 65 12.62 -6.48 11.31
CA ALA A 65 13.91 -7.13 11.55
C ALA A 65 13.86 -8.22 12.64
N ASP A 66 12.91 -8.17 13.58
CA ASP A 66 12.88 -9.03 14.75
C ASP A 66 12.31 -10.44 14.48
N GLY A 67 12.80 -11.46 15.17
CA GLY A 67 12.18 -12.79 15.20
C GLY A 67 10.92 -12.80 16.05
N LEU A 68 10.02 -13.81 15.87
CA LEU A 68 8.70 -13.88 16.53
C LEU A 68 8.75 -13.72 18.07
N ARG A 69 9.72 -14.35 18.72
CA ARG A 69 9.90 -14.23 20.18
C ARG A 69 10.36 -12.84 20.59
N ALA A 70 11.18 -12.18 19.77
CA ALA A 70 11.62 -10.80 20.02
C ALA A 70 10.43 -9.83 19.85
N VAL A 71 9.62 -9.99 18.79
CA VAL A 71 8.37 -9.23 18.60
C VAL A 71 7.46 -9.37 19.83
N PHE A 72 7.26 -10.60 20.33
CA PHE A 72 6.47 -10.82 21.54
C PHE A 72 7.01 -10.03 22.74
N LYS A 73 8.33 -10.04 22.94
CA LYS A 73 8.99 -9.28 24.03
C LYS A 73 8.86 -7.76 23.86
N ARG A 74 8.73 -7.26 22.62
CA ARG A 74 8.44 -5.84 22.35
C ARG A 74 7.04 -5.44 22.79
N LEU A 75 6.08 -6.34 22.60
CA LEU A 75 4.66 -6.09 22.88
C LEU A 75 4.30 -6.33 24.35
N GLN A 76 5.06 -7.13 25.07
CA GLN A 76 4.78 -7.53 26.45
C GLN A 76 5.92 -7.14 27.39
N PRO A 77 5.62 -6.68 28.62
CA PRO A 77 6.64 -6.51 29.65
C PRO A 77 7.37 -7.83 29.91
N TYR A 78 8.67 -7.73 30.19
CA TYR A 78 9.45 -8.91 30.55
C TYR A 78 8.92 -9.58 31.81
N ARG A 79 8.78 -10.90 31.77
CA ARG A 79 8.46 -11.77 32.90
C ARG A 79 9.20 -13.09 32.74
N PRO A 80 9.83 -13.59 33.79
CA PRO A 80 10.48 -14.89 33.74
C PRO A 80 9.47 -15.98 33.32
N GLY A 81 9.84 -16.81 32.34
CA GLY A 81 9.03 -17.91 31.86
C GLY A 81 7.80 -17.57 30.99
N ALA A 82 7.45 -16.26 30.79
CA ALA A 82 6.26 -15.87 30.06
C ALA A 82 6.41 -15.83 28.52
N THR A 83 7.65 -15.88 27.99
CA THR A 83 7.87 -15.83 26.53
C THR A 83 7.51 -17.18 25.90
N PRO A 84 6.50 -17.26 25.01
CA PRO A 84 6.09 -18.51 24.39
C PRO A 84 7.17 -19.06 23.46
N GLY A 85 7.23 -20.40 23.37
CA GLY A 85 8.09 -21.08 22.39
C GLY A 85 7.58 -20.90 20.96
N GLY A 86 8.43 -21.15 19.97
CA GLY A 86 8.08 -21.03 18.55
C GLY A 86 6.88 -21.90 18.15
N ASN A 87 6.80 -23.13 18.66
CA ASN A 87 5.66 -24.02 18.40
C ASN A 87 4.36 -23.49 18.98
N THR A 88 4.38 -22.90 20.18
CA THR A 88 3.19 -22.28 20.77
C THR A 88 2.68 -21.13 19.91
N ILE A 89 3.56 -20.28 19.41
CA ILE A 89 3.21 -19.18 18.51
C ILE A 89 2.63 -19.72 17.20
N ALA A 90 3.24 -20.75 16.63
CA ALA A 90 2.78 -21.37 15.39
C ALA A 90 1.37 -21.98 15.55
N GLN A 91 1.12 -22.70 16.64
CA GLN A 91 -0.19 -23.31 16.93
C GLN A 91 -1.27 -22.24 17.19
N SER A 92 -0.94 -21.17 17.91
CA SER A 92 -1.88 -20.07 18.15
C SER A 92 -2.24 -19.33 16.85
N ARG A 93 -1.26 -19.10 15.96
CA ARG A 93 -1.50 -18.53 14.63
C ARG A 93 -2.36 -19.46 13.75
N LEU A 94 -2.14 -20.76 13.80
CA LEU A 94 -2.98 -21.74 13.10
C LEU A 94 -4.43 -21.70 13.62
N ALA A 95 -4.61 -21.68 14.93
CA ALA A 95 -5.93 -21.59 15.56
C ALA A 95 -6.67 -20.28 15.22
N LEU A 96 -5.94 -19.17 15.07
CA LEU A 96 -6.49 -17.86 14.71
C LEU A 96 -7.10 -17.83 13.30
N GLY A 97 -6.47 -18.49 12.33
CA GLY A 97 -6.91 -18.49 10.93
C GLY A 97 -6.74 -17.15 10.23
N LEU A 98 -7.40 -16.95 9.09
CA LEU A 98 -7.29 -15.74 8.25
C LEU A 98 -8.48 -14.80 8.39
N LEU A 99 -9.67 -15.32 8.68
CA LEU A 99 -10.90 -14.53 8.65
C LEU A 99 -10.84 -13.35 9.63
N VAL A 100 -10.19 -13.55 10.78
CA VAL A 100 -9.99 -12.48 11.79
C VAL A 100 -9.30 -11.26 11.18
N PHE A 101 -8.23 -11.44 10.42
CA PHE A 101 -7.50 -10.32 9.82
C PHE A 101 -8.30 -9.60 8.73
N ARG A 102 -9.05 -10.34 7.93
CA ARG A 102 -9.93 -9.77 6.90
C ARG A 102 -11.06 -8.94 7.51
N LEU A 103 -11.65 -9.43 8.59
CA LEU A 103 -12.67 -8.70 9.34
C LEU A 103 -12.06 -7.47 10.00
N LEU A 104 -10.92 -7.62 10.66
CA LEU A 104 -10.20 -6.53 11.29
C LEU A 104 -9.84 -5.42 10.28
N ALA A 105 -9.30 -5.80 9.11
CA ALA A 105 -9.01 -4.84 8.06
C ALA A 105 -10.26 -4.09 7.59
N ARG A 106 -11.40 -4.77 7.45
CA ARG A 106 -12.67 -4.12 7.08
C ARG A 106 -13.21 -3.16 8.13
N MET A 107 -12.99 -3.48 9.41
CA MET A 107 -13.47 -2.65 10.53
C MET A 107 -12.58 -1.44 10.80
N VAL A 108 -11.28 -1.56 10.55
CA VAL A 108 -10.26 -0.58 10.95
C VAL A 108 -9.84 0.31 9.78
N VAL A 109 -9.61 -0.30 8.62
CA VAL A 109 -9.00 0.42 7.49
C VAL A 109 -10.05 1.27 6.78
N GLY A 110 -10.03 2.57 7.09
CA GLY A 110 -10.81 3.62 6.46
C GLY A 110 -9.97 4.51 5.54
N LEU A 111 -10.65 5.42 4.87
CA LEU A 111 -10.02 6.54 4.18
C LEU A 111 -9.63 7.57 5.23
N LEU A 112 -8.41 8.08 5.18
CA LEU A 112 -7.87 8.99 6.19
C LEU A 112 -8.10 10.45 5.84
N CYS A 113 -7.91 10.80 4.55
CA CYS A 113 -7.95 12.19 4.09
C CYS A 113 -9.36 12.77 4.11
N ASP A 114 -9.46 14.03 4.44
CA ASP A 114 -10.62 14.89 4.20
C ASP A 114 -10.39 15.81 2.99
N GLU A 115 -11.37 16.62 2.64
CA GLU A 115 -11.31 17.51 1.46
C GLU A 115 -10.23 18.59 1.59
N ASP A 116 -9.87 18.96 2.81
CA ASP A 116 -8.83 19.95 3.10
C ASP A 116 -7.42 19.36 3.05
N THR A 117 -7.29 18.03 2.91
CA THR A 117 -5.97 17.39 2.88
C THR A 117 -5.25 17.68 1.55
N PRO A 118 -4.06 18.30 1.59
CA PRO A 118 -3.32 18.69 0.39
C PRO A 118 -3.06 17.51 -0.54
N GLY A 119 -3.42 17.64 -1.83
CA GLY A 119 -3.18 16.65 -2.87
C GLY A 119 -3.96 15.33 -2.71
N ALA A 120 -5.00 15.30 -1.85
CA ALA A 120 -5.85 14.13 -1.69
C ALA A 120 -7.06 14.13 -2.63
N PHE A 121 -7.41 15.29 -3.20
CA PHE A 121 -8.56 15.46 -4.07
C PHE A 121 -8.22 16.24 -5.34
N TYR A 122 -8.97 15.94 -6.40
CA TYR A 122 -8.97 16.71 -7.64
C TYR A 122 -10.42 17.02 -8.02
N GLN A 123 -10.78 18.30 -8.07
CA GLN A 123 -12.16 18.74 -8.40
C GLN A 123 -13.24 18.00 -7.58
N GLY A 124 -13.04 17.89 -6.27
CA GLY A 124 -13.94 17.17 -5.35
C GLY A 124 -13.89 15.64 -5.44
N MET A 125 -13.08 15.08 -6.34
CA MET A 125 -12.89 13.63 -6.46
C MET A 125 -11.68 13.17 -5.64
N ARG A 126 -11.87 12.16 -4.78
CA ARG A 126 -10.79 11.56 -3.99
C ARG A 126 -9.82 10.79 -4.89
N LEU A 127 -8.54 11.09 -4.75
CA LEU A 127 -7.48 10.45 -5.53
C LEU A 127 -7.10 9.10 -4.92
N MET A 128 -7.23 8.08 -5.74
CA MET A 128 -6.83 6.71 -5.42
C MET A 128 -5.81 6.22 -6.44
N ALA A 129 -4.96 5.27 -6.07
CA ALA A 129 -4.05 4.64 -7.01
C ALA A 129 -4.05 3.12 -6.81
N VAL A 130 -3.84 2.35 -7.88
CA VAL A 130 -3.77 0.89 -7.83
C VAL A 130 -2.45 0.43 -8.38
N ASP A 131 -1.69 -0.29 -7.56
CA ASP A 131 -0.45 -0.92 -8.01
C ASP A 131 -0.21 -2.27 -7.33
N GLY A 132 0.68 -3.05 -7.92
CA GLY A 132 1.02 -4.38 -7.47
C GLY A 132 2.49 -4.53 -7.10
N PHE A 133 2.74 -5.38 -6.12
CA PHE A 133 4.09 -5.77 -5.75
C PHE A 133 4.17 -7.24 -5.38
N VAL A 134 5.38 -7.77 -5.36
CA VAL A 134 5.66 -9.14 -4.95
C VAL A 134 6.52 -9.16 -3.69
N LEU A 135 6.29 -10.20 -2.88
CA LEU A 135 7.05 -10.48 -1.67
C LEU A 135 7.67 -11.88 -1.77
N ASP A 136 8.97 -11.96 -1.51
CA ASP A 136 9.69 -13.22 -1.45
C ASP A 136 9.34 -13.99 -0.17
N LEU A 137 9.12 -15.28 -0.32
CA LEU A 137 8.67 -16.20 0.73
C LEU A 137 9.77 -17.21 1.06
N PRO A 138 9.81 -17.75 2.30
CA PRO A 138 10.71 -18.86 2.62
C PRO A 138 10.55 -20.01 1.64
N ASP A 139 11.67 -20.54 1.20
CA ASP A 139 11.75 -21.67 0.29
C ASP A 139 11.33 -22.96 0.99
N THR A 140 10.04 -23.24 0.98
CA THR A 140 9.43 -24.45 1.48
C THR A 140 8.51 -25.07 0.42
N PRO A 141 8.39 -26.42 0.38
CA PRO A 141 7.50 -27.08 -0.60
C PRO A 141 6.05 -26.57 -0.54
N ASP A 142 5.55 -26.27 0.65
CA ASP A 142 4.18 -25.77 0.83
C ASP A 142 4.00 -24.35 0.28
N ASN A 143 4.95 -23.44 0.52
CA ASN A 143 4.90 -22.09 -0.02
C ASN A 143 5.05 -22.13 -1.55
N GLU A 144 5.95 -22.93 -2.09
CA GLU A 144 6.10 -23.08 -3.53
C GLU A 144 4.84 -23.63 -4.20
N ARG A 145 4.22 -24.65 -3.63
CA ARG A 145 2.95 -25.22 -4.12
C ARG A 145 1.82 -24.20 -4.10
N ALA A 146 1.74 -23.41 -3.04
CA ALA A 146 0.64 -22.47 -2.84
C ALA A 146 0.79 -21.18 -3.64
N PHE A 147 2.01 -20.64 -3.76
CA PHE A 147 2.24 -19.32 -4.33
C PHE A 147 2.98 -19.33 -5.67
N GLY A 148 3.74 -20.37 -5.95
CA GLY A 148 4.57 -20.49 -7.13
C GLY A 148 5.85 -19.69 -7.05
N ARG A 149 6.69 -19.91 -8.06
CA ARG A 149 8.02 -19.32 -8.19
C ARG A 149 8.15 -18.63 -9.55
N PRO A 150 8.71 -17.42 -9.64
CA PRO A 150 8.97 -16.79 -10.91
C PRO A 150 9.97 -17.62 -11.72
N LYS A 151 9.81 -17.64 -13.03
CA LYS A 151 10.79 -18.23 -13.96
C LYS A 151 11.50 -17.08 -14.67
N SER A 152 12.82 -17.09 -14.67
CA SER A 152 13.65 -16.16 -15.41
C SER A 152 14.49 -16.97 -16.40
N GLY A 153 14.12 -16.94 -17.66
CA GLY A 153 14.77 -17.75 -18.68
C GLY A 153 14.64 -19.26 -18.40
N ARG A 154 15.78 -19.98 -18.34
CA ARG A 154 15.82 -21.42 -18.08
C ARG A 154 15.81 -21.83 -16.61
N SER A 155 15.96 -20.87 -15.68
CA SER A 155 16.10 -21.16 -14.26
C SER A 155 14.93 -20.61 -13.44
N PRO A 156 14.41 -21.37 -12.44
CA PRO A 156 13.45 -20.84 -11.49
C PRO A 156 14.11 -19.76 -10.62
N GLY A 157 13.30 -18.80 -10.14
CA GLY A 157 13.75 -17.79 -9.18
C GLY A 157 14.15 -18.42 -7.84
N ALA A 158 14.95 -17.72 -7.04
CA ALA A 158 15.47 -18.23 -5.77
C ALA A 158 14.36 -18.54 -4.73
N PHE A 159 13.25 -17.81 -4.76
CA PHE A 159 12.18 -17.91 -3.76
C PHE A 159 10.79 -18.00 -4.40
N PRO A 160 9.84 -18.73 -3.76
CA PRO A 160 8.42 -18.56 -4.03
C PRO A 160 8.00 -17.11 -3.78
N GLN A 161 6.95 -16.63 -4.47
CA GLN A 161 6.50 -15.25 -4.34
C GLN A 161 4.99 -15.14 -4.17
N ALA A 162 4.55 -14.30 -3.24
CA ALA A 162 3.17 -13.84 -3.15
C ALA A 162 3.04 -12.49 -3.86
N ARG A 163 1.96 -12.33 -4.65
CA ARG A 163 1.59 -11.07 -5.27
C ARG A 163 0.56 -10.35 -4.40
N VAL A 164 0.81 -9.10 -4.13
CA VAL A 164 -0.13 -8.18 -3.49
C VAL A 164 -0.53 -7.13 -4.51
N LEU A 165 -1.82 -6.90 -4.68
CA LEU A 165 -2.35 -5.74 -5.39
C LEU A 165 -3.10 -4.90 -4.37
N ALA A 166 -2.83 -3.61 -4.33
CA ALA A 166 -3.41 -2.71 -3.35
C ALA A 166 -4.05 -1.48 -4.01
N LEU A 167 -5.09 -0.97 -3.38
CA LEU A 167 -5.72 0.31 -3.66
C LEU A 167 -5.31 1.26 -2.54
N CYS A 168 -4.59 2.32 -2.91
CA CYS A 168 -3.96 3.28 -2.02
C CYS A 168 -4.67 4.63 -2.11
N GLU A 169 -4.84 5.31 -1.00
CA GLU A 169 -5.26 6.71 -0.94
C GLU A 169 -4.04 7.60 -1.15
N VAL A 170 -4.03 8.40 -2.23
CA VAL A 170 -2.85 9.16 -2.67
C VAL A 170 -2.42 10.21 -1.64
N GLY A 171 -3.38 10.90 -1.02
CA GLY A 171 -3.06 11.97 -0.06
C GLY A 171 -2.44 11.49 1.25
N SER A 172 -2.76 10.27 1.69
CA SER A 172 -2.24 9.70 2.95
C SER A 172 -1.19 8.62 2.77
N HIS A 173 -1.04 8.08 1.56
CA HIS A 173 -0.28 6.85 1.26
C HIS A 173 -0.79 5.60 2.00
N ALA A 174 -1.97 5.64 2.59
CA ALA A 174 -2.54 4.49 3.28
C ALA A 174 -3.10 3.47 2.29
N PHE A 175 -2.73 2.20 2.45
CA PHE A 175 -3.38 1.13 1.71
C PHE A 175 -4.80 0.93 2.26
N TRP A 176 -5.81 1.23 1.45
CA TRP A 176 -7.21 1.14 1.83
C TRP A 176 -7.79 -0.26 1.63
N ARG A 177 -7.49 -0.89 0.50
CA ARG A 177 -7.91 -2.27 0.19
C ARG A 177 -6.79 -3.01 -0.50
N TRP A 178 -6.67 -4.31 -0.25
CA TRP A 178 -5.64 -5.14 -0.87
C TRP A 178 -6.12 -6.56 -1.14
N SER A 179 -5.41 -7.27 -2.00
CA SER A 179 -5.63 -8.67 -2.32
C SER A 179 -4.28 -9.39 -2.39
N VAL A 180 -4.19 -10.54 -1.72
CA VAL A 180 -3.00 -11.40 -1.74
C VAL A 180 -3.31 -12.64 -2.58
N LYS A 181 -2.48 -12.91 -3.58
CA LYS A 181 -2.64 -14.05 -4.51
C LYS A 181 -1.29 -14.69 -4.81
N PRO A 182 -1.30 -15.91 -5.38
CA PRO A 182 -0.09 -16.51 -5.93
C PRO A 182 0.55 -15.65 -7.01
N PHE A 183 1.87 -15.79 -7.17
CA PHE A 183 2.66 -15.04 -8.14
C PHE A 183 2.11 -15.11 -9.57
N TRP A 184 1.63 -16.28 -10.02
CA TRP A 184 1.10 -16.46 -11.37
C TRP A 184 -0.22 -15.73 -11.66
N ARG A 185 -0.92 -15.24 -10.64
CA ARG A 185 -2.12 -14.43 -10.84
C ARG A 185 -1.74 -13.06 -11.36
N GLY A 186 -2.17 -12.73 -12.58
CA GLY A 186 -1.94 -11.43 -13.18
C GLY A 186 -2.68 -10.31 -12.44
N GLU A 187 -2.07 -9.13 -12.40
CA GLU A 187 -2.61 -7.93 -11.74
C GLU A 187 -3.97 -7.52 -12.29
N ALA A 188 -4.17 -7.58 -13.62
CA ALA A 188 -5.45 -7.26 -14.25
C ALA A 188 -6.61 -8.15 -13.76
N THR A 189 -6.31 -9.44 -13.43
CA THR A 189 -7.32 -10.34 -12.85
C THR A 189 -7.64 -9.97 -11.40
N MET A 190 -6.62 -9.55 -10.64
CA MET A 190 -6.78 -9.13 -9.25
C MET A 190 -7.48 -7.78 -9.14
N ALA A 191 -7.20 -6.84 -10.06
CA ALA A 191 -7.75 -5.50 -10.09
C ALA A 191 -9.28 -5.50 -10.09
N GLY A 192 -9.92 -6.38 -10.85
CA GLY A 192 -11.38 -6.45 -10.92
C GLY A 192 -12.08 -6.68 -9.58
N HIS A 193 -11.40 -7.28 -8.59
CA HIS A 193 -11.96 -7.40 -7.23
C HIS A 193 -11.80 -6.10 -6.42
N LEU A 194 -10.69 -5.40 -6.56
CA LEU A 194 -10.44 -4.14 -5.88
C LEU A 194 -11.29 -3.01 -6.47
N LEU A 195 -11.44 -2.95 -7.79
CA LEU A 195 -12.24 -1.92 -8.46
C LEU A 195 -13.72 -1.94 -8.05
N ARG A 196 -14.25 -3.12 -7.65
CA ARG A 196 -15.60 -3.19 -7.09
C ARG A 196 -15.75 -2.54 -5.72
N GLN A 197 -14.64 -2.22 -5.05
CA GLN A 197 -14.64 -1.50 -3.77
C GLN A 197 -14.66 0.02 -3.95
N LEU A 198 -14.43 0.53 -5.18
CA LEU A 198 -14.47 1.95 -5.45
C LEU A 198 -15.84 2.54 -5.08
N GLU A 199 -15.81 3.77 -4.63
CA GLU A 199 -16.99 4.55 -4.24
C GLU A 199 -17.20 5.69 -5.23
N ARG A 200 -18.41 6.21 -5.27
CA ARG A 200 -18.75 7.38 -6.09
C ARG A 200 -17.84 8.56 -5.73
N GLY A 201 -17.38 9.28 -6.75
CA GLY A 201 -16.51 10.46 -6.55
C GLY A 201 -15.04 10.10 -6.28
N MET A 202 -14.62 8.88 -6.59
CA MET A 202 -13.20 8.52 -6.62
C MET A 202 -12.63 8.66 -8.03
N LEU A 203 -11.43 9.21 -8.14
CA LEU A 203 -10.61 9.20 -9.36
C LEU A 203 -9.42 8.29 -9.13
N VAL A 204 -9.36 7.18 -9.89
CA VAL A 204 -8.32 6.18 -9.70
C VAL A 204 -7.25 6.26 -10.78
N LEU A 205 -5.99 6.33 -10.34
CA LEU A 205 -4.81 6.40 -11.18
C LEU A 205 -4.30 4.98 -11.48
N PHE A 206 -4.11 4.64 -12.77
CA PHE A 206 -3.68 3.31 -13.21
C PHE A 206 -2.34 3.36 -13.95
N ASP A 207 -1.53 2.34 -13.74
CA ASP A 207 -0.47 2.03 -14.69
C ASP A 207 -1.04 1.40 -15.98
N ARG A 208 -0.29 1.49 -17.07
CA ARG A 208 -0.66 0.97 -18.40
C ARG A 208 -1.11 -0.50 -18.39
N ASN A 209 -0.56 -1.31 -17.49
CA ASN A 209 -0.85 -2.76 -17.42
C ASN A 209 -2.24 -3.08 -16.87
N LEU A 210 -2.88 -2.14 -16.17
CA LEU A 210 -4.20 -2.32 -15.57
C LEU A 210 -5.34 -1.79 -16.46
N LEU A 211 -5.01 -1.01 -17.50
CA LEU A 211 -6.02 -0.44 -18.40
C LEU A 211 -6.58 -1.50 -19.35
N SER A 212 -7.87 -1.75 -19.25
CA SER A 212 -8.61 -2.66 -20.12
C SER A 212 -10.06 -2.16 -20.26
N PHE A 213 -10.79 -2.62 -21.28
CA PHE A 213 -12.23 -2.36 -21.38
C PHE A 213 -12.96 -2.71 -20.09
N LYS A 214 -12.65 -3.89 -19.52
CA LYS A 214 -13.25 -4.36 -18.29
C LYS A 214 -12.98 -3.43 -17.10
N SER A 215 -11.74 -2.93 -16.95
CA SER A 215 -11.42 -2.02 -15.85
C SER A 215 -12.13 -0.66 -16.01
N VAL A 216 -12.21 -0.14 -17.24
CA VAL A 216 -12.97 1.09 -17.53
C VAL A 216 -14.44 0.91 -17.16
N SER A 217 -15.09 -0.15 -17.64
CA SER A 217 -16.51 -0.42 -17.34
C SER A 217 -16.73 -0.58 -15.82
N GLN A 218 -15.89 -1.34 -15.13
CA GLN A 218 -16.01 -1.54 -13.67
C GLN A 218 -15.88 -0.25 -12.86
N VAL A 219 -15.02 0.68 -13.28
CA VAL A 219 -14.87 1.98 -12.62
C VAL A 219 -16.14 2.81 -12.83
N LEU A 220 -16.65 2.86 -14.06
CA LEU A 220 -17.87 3.59 -14.39
C LEU A 220 -19.12 3.02 -13.68
N ASP A 221 -19.22 1.69 -13.56
CA ASP A 221 -20.28 1.01 -12.81
C ASP A 221 -20.33 1.45 -11.34
N ARG A 222 -19.19 1.90 -10.81
CA ARG A 222 -19.07 2.44 -9.43
C ARG A 222 -19.31 3.94 -9.33
N LYS A 223 -19.65 4.61 -10.45
CA LYS A 223 -19.75 6.07 -10.53
C LYS A 223 -18.45 6.76 -10.09
N ALA A 224 -17.34 6.12 -10.38
CA ALA A 224 -15.97 6.59 -10.19
C ALA A 224 -15.36 6.92 -11.55
N HIS A 225 -14.20 7.56 -11.55
CA HIS A 225 -13.44 7.91 -12.74
C HIS A 225 -12.06 7.28 -12.72
N LEU A 226 -11.44 7.18 -13.88
CA LEU A 226 -10.06 6.74 -14.00
C LEU A 226 -9.20 7.71 -14.83
N LEU A 227 -7.91 7.68 -14.55
CA LEU A 227 -6.87 8.29 -15.34
C LEU A 227 -5.72 7.30 -15.47
N ALA A 228 -5.40 6.87 -16.68
CA ALA A 228 -4.49 5.75 -16.92
C ALA A 228 -3.51 6.04 -18.04
N ARG A 229 -2.27 5.55 -17.92
CA ARG A 229 -1.34 5.53 -19.05
C ARG A 229 -1.73 4.46 -20.04
N VAL A 230 -1.54 4.76 -21.33
CA VAL A 230 -1.84 3.84 -22.43
C VAL A 230 -0.55 3.31 -23.05
N ALA A 231 -0.54 2.03 -23.38
CA ALA A 231 0.53 1.43 -24.16
C ALA A 231 0.53 2.01 -25.60
N SER A 232 1.71 2.28 -26.16
CA SER A 232 1.85 2.91 -27.50
C SER A 232 1.18 2.13 -28.62
N ASN A 233 1.08 0.81 -28.51
CA ASN A 233 0.47 -0.08 -29.48
C ASN A 233 -1.07 -0.18 -29.41
N ARG A 234 -1.72 0.51 -28.46
CA ARG A 234 -3.18 0.47 -28.33
C ARG A 234 -3.84 1.42 -29.34
N ILE A 235 -4.77 0.89 -30.12
CA ILE A 235 -5.52 1.66 -31.11
C ILE A 235 -6.68 2.37 -30.40
N LEU A 236 -6.69 3.71 -30.45
CA LEU A 236 -7.75 4.59 -29.95
C LEU A 236 -7.95 5.66 -31.03
N GLU A 237 -8.89 5.39 -31.93
CA GLU A 237 -9.15 6.26 -33.08
C GLU A 237 -9.93 7.50 -32.61
N PRO A 238 -9.52 8.71 -32.99
CA PRO A 238 -10.24 9.93 -32.66
C PRO A 238 -11.65 9.93 -33.25
N ILE A 239 -12.64 10.24 -32.43
CA ILE A 239 -14.04 10.46 -32.82
C ILE A 239 -14.29 11.95 -32.96
N GLU A 240 -13.77 12.72 -32.00
CA GLU A 240 -13.93 14.15 -31.87
C GLU A 240 -12.69 14.73 -31.20
N VAL A 241 -12.16 15.82 -31.75
CA VAL A 241 -11.04 16.58 -31.15
C VAL A 241 -11.63 17.71 -30.30
N LEU A 242 -11.14 17.83 -29.07
CA LEU A 242 -11.62 18.83 -28.10
C LEU A 242 -10.75 20.09 -28.16
N ALA A 243 -11.27 21.17 -27.56
CA ALA A 243 -10.64 22.50 -27.62
C ALA A 243 -9.22 22.55 -27.02
N ASP A 244 -8.91 21.66 -26.07
CA ASP A 244 -7.60 21.58 -25.41
C ASP A 244 -6.59 20.62 -26.11
N GLY A 245 -6.91 20.18 -27.33
CA GLY A 245 -6.07 19.27 -28.12
C GLY A 245 -6.25 17.79 -27.79
N SER A 246 -6.94 17.45 -26.72
CA SER A 246 -7.31 16.05 -26.44
C SER A 246 -8.45 15.59 -27.36
N TYR A 247 -8.72 14.29 -27.41
CA TYR A 247 -9.78 13.77 -28.25
C TYR A 247 -10.61 12.66 -27.58
N LEU A 248 -11.84 12.51 -28.01
CA LEU A 248 -12.69 11.40 -27.65
C LEU A 248 -12.40 10.18 -28.50
N ALA A 249 -12.41 9.01 -27.89
CA ALA A 249 -12.25 7.72 -28.55
C ALA A 249 -13.14 6.67 -27.91
N LYS A 250 -13.30 5.51 -28.55
CA LYS A 250 -13.99 4.36 -27.95
C LYS A 250 -13.02 3.23 -27.61
N THR A 251 -13.18 2.67 -26.41
CA THR A 251 -12.56 1.39 -26.06
C THR A 251 -13.59 0.27 -26.19
N TYR A 252 -13.17 -0.90 -26.69
CA TYR A 252 -14.04 -2.03 -26.97
C TYR A 252 -13.56 -3.27 -26.20
N LYS A 253 -14.49 -4.20 -25.97
CA LYS A 253 -14.21 -5.45 -25.27
C LYS A 253 -13.29 -6.35 -26.08
N THR A 254 -13.50 -6.44 -27.39
CA THR A 254 -12.72 -7.24 -28.31
C THR A 254 -12.41 -6.46 -29.60
N GLU A 255 -11.41 -6.89 -30.35
CA GLU A 255 -11.09 -6.37 -31.69
C GLU A 255 -12.25 -6.59 -32.67
N TYR A 256 -12.99 -7.69 -32.51
CA TYR A 256 -14.19 -7.97 -33.31
C TYR A 256 -15.29 -6.93 -33.08
N ASP A 257 -15.55 -6.55 -31.82
CA ASP A 257 -16.54 -5.53 -31.48
C ASP A 257 -16.13 -4.18 -32.07
N ARG A 258 -14.84 -3.85 -32.05
CA ARG A 258 -14.31 -2.63 -32.70
C ARG A 258 -14.59 -2.63 -34.20
N LYS A 259 -14.24 -3.70 -34.91
CA LYS A 259 -14.45 -3.80 -36.37
C LYS A 259 -15.93 -3.79 -36.77
N LYS A 260 -16.81 -4.26 -35.91
CA LYS A 260 -18.27 -4.26 -36.14
C LYS A 260 -18.98 -3.02 -35.62
N GLY A 261 -18.25 -2.04 -35.07
CA GLY A 261 -18.85 -0.82 -34.52
C GLY A 261 -19.83 -1.05 -33.37
N ARG A 262 -19.65 -2.18 -32.63
CA ARG A 262 -20.56 -2.52 -31.51
C ARG A 262 -20.37 -1.50 -30.37
N GLU A 263 -21.22 -1.63 -29.34
CA GLU A 263 -21.17 -0.76 -28.16
C GLU A 263 -19.76 -0.77 -27.54
N GLY A 264 -19.14 0.40 -27.54
CA GLY A 264 -17.87 0.68 -26.87
C GLY A 264 -18.09 1.74 -25.80
N VAL A 265 -17.17 1.82 -24.86
CA VAL A 265 -17.18 2.88 -23.85
C VAL A 265 -16.37 4.06 -24.38
N VAL A 266 -16.98 5.25 -24.35
CA VAL A 266 -16.30 6.50 -24.69
C VAL A 266 -15.29 6.85 -23.61
N VAL A 267 -14.11 7.21 -24.03
CA VAL A 267 -13.01 7.68 -23.19
C VAL A 267 -12.36 8.88 -23.84
N ARG A 268 -11.72 9.73 -23.05
CA ARG A 268 -10.94 10.84 -23.55
C ARG A 268 -9.46 10.46 -23.54
N VAL A 269 -8.78 10.76 -24.62
CA VAL A 269 -7.35 10.52 -24.82
C VAL A 269 -6.61 11.85 -24.79
N ILE A 270 -5.60 11.93 -23.96
CA ILE A 270 -4.68 13.07 -23.87
C ILE A 270 -3.33 12.62 -24.35
N GLN A 271 -2.85 13.22 -25.43
CA GLN A 271 -1.54 12.95 -26.00
C GLN A 271 -0.63 14.12 -25.68
N TYR A 272 0.62 13.85 -25.26
CA TYR A 272 1.56 14.90 -24.89
C TYR A 272 3.01 14.47 -25.09
N GLU A 273 3.89 15.45 -25.28
CA GLU A 273 5.34 15.32 -25.30
C GLU A 273 5.94 16.10 -24.12
N LEU A 274 7.12 15.72 -23.68
CA LEU A 274 7.92 16.48 -22.71
C LEU A 274 9.02 17.22 -23.45
N THR A 275 8.99 18.52 -23.41
CA THR A 275 9.92 19.41 -24.14
C THR A 275 11.22 19.64 -23.39
N ASP A 276 11.28 19.38 -22.08
CA ASP A 276 12.51 19.54 -21.29
C ASP A 276 13.53 18.44 -21.66
N PRO A 277 14.69 18.80 -22.27
CA PRO A 277 15.70 17.83 -22.69
C PRO A 277 16.35 17.08 -21.51
N ASN A 278 16.25 17.64 -20.29
CA ASN A 278 16.81 17.04 -19.09
C ASN A 278 15.84 16.08 -18.39
N ARG A 279 14.63 15.89 -18.92
CA ARG A 279 13.66 14.88 -18.49
C ARG A 279 13.67 13.68 -19.42
N PRO A 280 14.58 12.70 -19.22
CA PRO A 280 14.72 11.59 -20.16
C PRO A 280 13.44 10.75 -20.20
N SER A 281 12.86 10.64 -21.38
CA SER A 281 11.76 9.73 -21.67
C SER A 281 12.17 8.69 -22.70
N LYS A 282 11.73 7.44 -22.51
CA LYS A 282 11.91 6.38 -23.52
C LYS A 282 10.94 6.55 -24.70
N GLU A 283 9.82 7.17 -24.45
CA GLU A 283 8.76 7.40 -25.42
C GLU A 283 8.74 8.90 -25.73
N LYS A 284 8.78 9.26 -27.00
CA LYS A 284 8.67 10.65 -27.42
C LYS A 284 7.28 11.20 -27.09
N VAL A 285 6.27 10.40 -27.40
CA VAL A 285 4.86 10.75 -27.22
C VAL A 285 4.28 9.89 -26.07
N HIS A 286 3.65 10.54 -25.12
CA HIS A 286 2.92 9.91 -24.04
C HIS A 286 1.42 10.00 -24.27
N ARG A 287 0.67 8.98 -23.85
CA ARG A 287 -0.79 9.00 -23.94
C ARG A 287 -1.42 8.61 -22.61
N LEU A 288 -2.39 9.40 -22.19
CA LEU A 288 -3.30 9.08 -21.09
C LEU A 288 -4.70 8.81 -21.62
N VAL A 289 -5.45 8.00 -20.90
CA VAL A 289 -6.88 7.77 -21.10
C VAL A 289 -7.60 8.10 -19.80
N THR A 290 -8.72 8.82 -19.92
CA THR A 290 -9.58 9.14 -18.79
C THR A 290 -11.05 8.96 -19.13
N THR A 291 -11.88 8.79 -18.11
CA THR A 291 -13.35 8.84 -18.20
C THR A 291 -13.92 10.23 -17.88
N LEU A 292 -13.06 11.23 -17.65
CA LEU A 292 -13.42 12.64 -17.52
C LEU A 292 -13.46 13.25 -18.93
N LEU A 293 -14.65 13.31 -19.52
CA LEU A 293 -14.81 13.64 -20.93
C LEU A 293 -14.83 15.14 -21.23
N ASP A 294 -15.25 15.95 -20.25
CA ASP A 294 -15.36 17.39 -20.37
C ASP A 294 -13.98 18.07 -20.28
N ALA A 295 -13.55 18.73 -21.37
CA ALA A 295 -12.24 19.37 -21.45
C ALA A 295 -12.18 20.72 -20.71
N GLU A 296 -13.30 21.42 -20.54
CA GLU A 296 -13.36 22.67 -19.79
C GLU A 296 -13.29 22.40 -18.28
N ALA A 297 -14.11 21.45 -17.81
CA ALA A 297 -14.11 21.07 -16.39
C ALA A 297 -12.80 20.38 -15.96
N TYR A 298 -12.17 19.64 -16.87
CA TYR A 298 -10.97 18.83 -16.59
C TYR A 298 -9.87 19.08 -17.65
N PRO A 299 -9.15 20.19 -17.60
CA PRO A 299 -8.13 20.53 -18.62
C PRO A 299 -7.07 19.44 -18.78
N ALA A 300 -6.65 19.17 -20.02
CA ALA A 300 -5.67 18.12 -20.33
C ALA A 300 -4.35 18.32 -19.58
N LEU A 301 -3.87 19.54 -19.47
CA LEU A 301 -2.63 19.90 -18.78
C LEU A 301 -2.70 19.51 -17.29
N ASP A 302 -3.83 19.79 -16.63
CA ASP A 302 -4.01 19.46 -15.21
C ASP A 302 -4.05 17.93 -14.99
N LEU A 303 -4.67 17.18 -15.91
CA LEU A 303 -4.72 15.72 -15.84
C LEU A 303 -3.34 15.08 -16.09
N VAL A 304 -2.52 15.66 -16.96
CA VAL A 304 -1.12 15.20 -17.15
C VAL A 304 -0.31 15.44 -15.88
N GLU A 305 -0.40 16.62 -15.28
CA GLU A 305 0.27 16.93 -14.02
C GLU A 305 -0.22 16.02 -12.88
N LEU A 306 -1.54 15.82 -12.78
CA LEU A 306 -2.12 14.93 -11.79
C LEU A 306 -1.62 13.48 -11.96
N TYR A 307 -1.54 12.99 -13.19
CA TYR A 307 -1.03 11.64 -13.43
C TYR A 307 0.43 11.48 -12.99
N HIS A 308 1.20 12.55 -13.05
CA HIS A 308 2.57 12.52 -12.55
C HIS A 308 2.64 12.25 -11.04
N GLN A 309 1.61 12.62 -10.26
CA GLN A 309 1.51 12.31 -8.83
C GLN A 309 1.31 10.81 -8.54
N ARG A 310 1.00 9.97 -9.53
CA ARG A 310 0.94 8.50 -9.37
C ARG A 310 2.25 7.91 -8.78
N TRP A 311 3.38 8.61 -8.95
CA TRP A 311 4.64 8.22 -8.33
C TRP A 311 4.57 8.16 -6.79
N GLU A 312 3.60 8.82 -6.18
CA GLU A 312 3.40 8.77 -4.72
C GLU A 312 3.01 7.36 -4.25
N GLU A 313 2.37 6.54 -5.09
CA GLU A 313 2.07 5.15 -4.76
C GLU A 313 3.31 4.25 -4.77
N GLU A 314 4.25 4.45 -5.69
CA GLU A 314 5.52 3.73 -5.70
C GLU A 314 6.27 3.93 -4.37
N LEU A 315 6.06 5.08 -3.71
CA LEU A 315 6.63 5.38 -2.40
C LEU A 315 5.93 4.61 -1.28
N SER A 316 4.61 4.47 -1.31
CA SER A 316 3.88 3.66 -0.33
C SER A 316 4.35 2.20 -0.36
N ILE A 317 4.61 1.68 -1.56
CA ILE A 317 5.16 0.33 -1.75
C ILE A 317 6.61 0.26 -1.24
N ASP A 318 7.44 1.28 -1.50
CA ASP A 318 8.82 1.34 -1.01
C ASP A 318 8.88 1.42 0.52
N GLU A 319 8.01 2.22 1.14
CA GLU A 319 7.86 2.28 2.59
C GLU A 319 7.61 0.91 3.20
N LEU A 320 6.69 0.15 2.63
CA LEU A 320 6.34 -1.18 3.11
C LEU A 320 7.45 -2.20 2.82
N LYS A 321 7.96 -2.24 1.59
CA LYS A 321 8.91 -3.28 1.15
C LYS A 321 10.32 -3.06 1.66
N THR A 322 10.78 -1.81 1.65
CA THR A 322 12.18 -1.46 1.93
C THR A 322 12.35 -1.07 3.39
N HIS A 323 11.46 -0.23 3.91
CA HIS A 323 11.66 0.39 5.21
C HIS A 323 10.94 -0.34 6.35
N GLN A 324 9.72 -0.82 6.14
CA GLN A 324 8.94 -1.46 7.21
C GLN A 324 9.27 -2.95 7.33
N LYS A 325 9.30 -3.67 6.21
CA LYS A 325 9.57 -5.11 6.18
C LYS A 325 10.99 -5.46 6.62
N GLU A 326 11.97 -4.65 6.28
CA GLU A 326 13.40 -4.74 6.64
C GLU A 326 14.10 -6.07 6.29
N ARG A 327 13.39 -7.06 5.84
CA ARG A 327 13.91 -8.37 5.44
C ARG A 327 13.67 -8.63 3.95
N PRO A 328 14.61 -9.24 3.23
CA PRO A 328 14.35 -9.59 1.83
C PRO A 328 13.22 -10.61 1.71
N VAL A 329 13.16 -11.60 2.62
CA VAL A 329 12.22 -12.73 2.61
C VAL A 329 11.35 -12.68 3.86
N LEU A 330 10.04 -13.00 3.75
CA LEU A 330 9.14 -13.14 4.90
C LEU A 330 9.59 -14.28 5.83
N ARG A 331 8.98 -14.36 7.03
CA ARG A 331 9.40 -15.34 8.07
C ARG A 331 8.60 -16.64 8.01
N SER A 332 7.37 -16.57 7.51
CA SER A 332 6.38 -17.64 7.66
C SER A 332 6.61 -18.78 6.67
N LYS A 333 6.80 -20.00 7.20
CA LYS A 333 7.11 -21.18 6.42
C LYS A 333 5.89 -21.93 5.87
N THR A 334 4.67 -21.48 6.21
CA THR A 334 3.40 -22.09 5.76
C THR A 334 2.55 -21.07 5.01
N PRO A 335 1.72 -21.48 4.03
CA PRO A 335 0.88 -20.58 3.26
C PRO A 335 -0.07 -19.73 4.11
N LEU A 336 -0.71 -20.35 5.11
CA LEU A 336 -1.56 -19.63 6.06
C LEU A 336 -0.76 -18.55 6.80
N GLY A 337 0.40 -18.91 7.33
CA GLY A 337 1.28 -17.99 8.04
C GLY A 337 1.78 -16.85 7.17
N VAL A 338 2.09 -17.12 5.89
CA VAL A 338 2.48 -16.08 4.90
C VAL A 338 1.37 -15.04 4.76
N VAL A 339 0.13 -15.48 4.51
CA VAL A 339 -0.97 -14.52 4.33
C VAL A 339 -1.22 -13.73 5.62
N GLN A 340 -1.19 -14.39 6.79
CA GLN A 340 -1.29 -13.68 8.07
C GLN A 340 -0.19 -12.63 8.26
N GLU A 341 1.07 -12.96 7.90
CA GLU A 341 2.18 -12.03 7.99
C GLU A 341 2.01 -10.82 7.06
N ILE A 342 1.49 -11.03 5.85
CA ILE A 342 1.16 -9.95 4.91
C ILE A 342 0.02 -9.09 5.47
N GLU A 343 -1.07 -9.69 5.97
CA GLU A 343 -2.17 -8.94 6.59
C GLU A 343 -1.68 -8.11 7.78
N GLY A 344 -0.83 -8.67 8.63
CA GLY A 344 -0.20 -7.94 9.74
C GLY A 344 0.70 -6.79 9.27
N LEU A 345 1.44 -6.99 8.18
CA LEU A 345 2.29 -5.97 7.58
C LEU A 345 1.46 -4.79 7.03
N MET A 346 0.35 -5.09 6.34
CA MET A 346 -0.57 -4.08 5.80
C MET A 346 -1.28 -3.29 6.92
N LEU A 347 -1.77 -3.98 7.96
CA LEU A 347 -2.38 -3.33 9.13
C LEU A 347 -1.38 -2.46 9.90
N ALA A 348 -0.15 -2.92 10.08
CA ALA A 348 0.90 -2.12 10.71
C ALA A 348 1.26 -0.88 9.89
N HIS A 349 1.32 -0.99 8.56
CA HIS A 349 1.53 0.15 7.67
C HIS A 349 0.39 1.18 7.84
N TYR A 350 -0.85 0.71 7.83
CA TYR A 350 -2.01 1.58 8.06
C TYR A 350 -1.93 2.30 9.41
N CYS A 351 -1.52 1.61 10.50
CA CYS A 351 -1.33 2.25 11.80
C CYS A 351 -0.28 3.37 11.75
N VAL A 352 0.85 3.14 11.10
CA VAL A 352 1.90 4.17 10.96
C VAL A 352 1.36 5.37 10.18
N ARG A 353 0.67 5.13 9.05
CA ARG A 353 0.10 6.20 8.23
C ARG A 353 -1.03 6.96 8.93
N ALA A 354 -1.87 6.29 9.72
CA ALA A 354 -2.89 6.95 10.53
C ALA A 354 -2.29 7.89 11.58
N VAL A 355 -1.20 7.49 12.24
CA VAL A 355 -0.46 8.35 13.18
C VAL A 355 0.16 9.54 12.44
N MET A 356 0.81 9.32 11.31
CA MET A 356 1.37 10.40 10.47
C MET A 356 0.29 11.39 10.02
N TYR A 357 -0.85 10.87 9.57
CA TYR A 357 -1.97 11.70 9.14
C TYR A 357 -2.48 12.58 10.29
N GLN A 358 -2.67 12.01 11.48
CA GLN A 358 -3.11 12.77 12.64
C GLN A 358 -2.09 13.84 13.04
N ALA A 359 -0.81 13.50 13.11
CA ALA A 359 0.27 14.44 13.44
C ALA A 359 0.36 15.59 12.41
N ALA A 360 0.22 15.28 11.13
CA ALA A 360 0.21 16.28 10.06
C ALA A 360 -1.00 17.22 10.18
N ARG A 361 -2.18 16.67 10.45
CA ARG A 361 -3.42 17.44 10.61
C ARG A 361 -3.34 18.43 11.78
N GLU A 362 -2.81 18.01 12.92
CA GLU A 362 -2.65 18.88 14.10
C GLU A 362 -1.69 20.06 13.85
N ARG A 363 -0.76 19.91 12.90
CA ARG A 363 0.20 20.96 12.52
C ARG A 363 -0.15 21.68 11.20
N GLY A 364 -1.24 21.35 10.55
CA GLY A 364 -1.61 21.91 9.24
C GLY A 364 -0.63 21.54 8.12
N LEU A 365 0.03 20.38 8.20
CA LEU A 365 1.01 19.90 7.22
C LEU A 365 0.38 18.92 6.22
N ASP A 366 1.01 18.79 5.06
CA ASP A 366 0.73 17.71 4.13
C ASP A 366 1.25 16.37 4.73
N PRO A 367 0.41 15.35 4.93
CA PRO A 367 0.85 14.07 5.48
C PRO A 367 1.99 13.39 4.72
N ARG A 368 2.12 13.70 3.42
CA ARG A 368 3.20 13.19 2.56
C ARG A 368 4.56 13.85 2.84
N ARG A 369 4.55 14.96 3.60
CA ARG A 369 5.75 15.68 4.02
C ARG A 369 6.35 15.15 5.31
N LEU A 370 5.72 14.20 5.99
CA LEU A 370 6.31 13.53 7.14
C LEU A 370 7.13 12.30 6.73
N SER A 371 8.21 12.05 7.48
CA SER A 371 9.10 10.90 7.26
C SER A 371 8.46 9.61 7.77
N PHE A 372 8.14 8.67 6.86
CA PHE A 372 7.68 7.35 7.25
C PHE A 372 8.71 6.61 8.12
N VAL A 373 9.98 6.68 7.75
CA VAL A 373 11.08 6.02 8.48
C VAL A 373 11.26 6.63 9.87
N GLY A 374 11.20 7.97 9.97
CA GLY A 374 11.26 8.68 11.24
C GLY A 374 10.10 8.27 12.14
N THR A 375 8.86 8.37 11.66
CA THR A 375 7.66 7.95 12.39
C THR A 375 7.75 6.49 12.84
N LEU A 376 8.19 5.58 11.97
CA LEU A 376 8.32 4.16 12.32
C LEU A 376 9.33 3.93 13.45
N ARG A 377 10.44 4.68 13.48
CA ARG A 377 11.45 4.64 14.55
C ARG A 377 10.88 5.17 15.85
N ILE A 378 10.22 6.32 15.82
CA ILE A 378 9.55 6.93 16.99
C ILE A 378 8.53 5.95 17.58
N LEU A 379 7.65 5.37 16.76
CA LEU A 379 6.67 4.38 17.22
C LEU A 379 7.34 3.17 17.87
N ARG A 380 8.38 2.62 17.27
CA ARG A 380 9.12 1.47 17.81
C ARG A 380 9.78 1.76 19.17
N MET A 381 10.24 2.97 19.38
CA MET A 381 10.84 3.44 20.64
C MET A 381 9.75 3.70 21.68
N ARG A 382 8.80 4.56 21.36
CA ARG A 382 7.74 5.00 22.26
C ARG A 382 6.81 3.88 22.73
N LEU A 383 6.57 2.86 21.90
CA LEU A 383 5.74 1.70 22.31
C LEU A 383 6.23 0.98 23.58
N GLN A 384 7.51 1.12 23.94
CA GLN A 384 8.08 0.50 25.15
C GLN A 384 7.88 1.35 26.41
N GLU A 385 7.56 2.62 26.24
CA GLU A 385 7.48 3.64 27.31
C GLU A 385 6.04 3.99 27.72
N ALA A 386 5.03 3.32 27.17
CA ALA A 386 3.65 3.70 27.34
C ALA A 386 3.21 3.76 28.82
N PRO A 387 2.56 4.86 29.25
CA PRO A 387 2.25 5.13 30.65
C PRO A 387 1.07 4.31 31.18
N ARG A 388 0.95 4.23 32.52
CA ARG A 388 -0.02 3.35 33.21
C ARG A 388 -1.38 3.97 33.44
N SER A 389 -1.49 5.30 33.47
CA SER A 389 -2.76 5.99 33.72
C SER A 389 -3.37 6.57 32.44
N ARG A 390 -4.70 6.72 32.41
CA ARG A 390 -5.40 7.29 31.26
C ARG A 390 -4.93 8.71 30.93
N ALA A 391 -4.82 9.57 31.96
CA ALA A 391 -4.38 10.96 31.79
C ALA A 391 -2.93 11.05 31.28
N ALA A 392 -2.02 10.17 31.76
CA ALA A 392 -0.67 10.10 31.26
C ALA A 392 -0.62 9.54 29.83
N LEU A 393 -1.55 8.65 29.45
CA LEU A 393 -1.65 8.11 28.10
C LEU A 393 -2.09 9.18 27.08
N GLU A 394 -3.02 10.09 27.46
CA GLU A 394 -3.41 11.21 26.59
C GLU A 394 -2.23 12.14 26.33
N ARG A 395 -1.53 12.59 27.38
CA ARG A 395 -0.32 13.44 27.25
C ARG A 395 0.76 12.74 26.41
N TRP A 396 1.00 11.47 26.67
CA TRP A 396 1.99 10.68 25.92
C TRP A 396 1.61 10.59 24.43
N TRP A 397 0.30 10.52 24.12
CA TRP A 397 -0.17 10.50 22.74
C TRP A 397 0.04 11.86 22.07
N GLU A 398 -0.29 12.94 22.75
CA GLU A 398 -0.04 14.30 22.27
C GLU A 398 1.46 14.55 22.00
N GLU A 399 2.32 14.15 22.95
CA GLU A 399 3.78 14.23 22.78
C GLU A 399 4.27 13.37 21.60
N LEU A 400 3.70 12.17 21.43
CA LEU A 400 4.03 11.31 20.28
C LEU A 400 3.68 12.00 18.97
N LEU A 401 2.51 12.62 18.85
CA LEU A 401 2.08 13.31 17.65
C LEU A 401 2.93 14.56 17.37
N MET A 402 3.32 15.28 18.42
CA MET A 402 4.27 16.40 18.29
C MET A 402 5.62 15.93 17.75
N GLU A 403 6.20 14.88 18.32
CA GLU A 403 7.48 14.33 17.88
C GLU A 403 7.42 13.81 16.43
N VAL A 404 6.34 13.11 16.06
CA VAL A 404 6.12 12.67 14.67
C VAL A 404 5.99 13.87 13.73
N GLY A 405 5.31 14.94 14.16
CA GLY A 405 5.16 16.16 13.37
C GLY A 405 6.47 16.91 13.13
N GLU A 406 7.51 16.66 13.92
CA GLU A 406 8.85 17.23 13.70
C GLU A 406 9.65 16.50 12.61
N GLU A 407 9.26 15.27 12.25
CA GLU A 407 9.88 14.48 11.19
C GLU A 407 9.53 14.98 9.78
N GLU A 408 9.43 16.29 9.59
CA GLU A 408 9.13 16.90 8.30
C GLU A 408 10.30 16.75 7.32
N ILE A 409 10.00 16.23 6.13
CA ILE A 409 10.96 16.13 5.03
C ILE A 409 10.85 17.36 4.11
N PRO A 410 11.97 17.86 3.57
CA PRO A 410 11.94 19.00 2.66
C PRO A 410 11.09 18.69 1.41
N PRO A 411 10.50 19.71 0.75
CA PRO A 411 9.79 19.52 -0.50
C PRO A 411 10.62 18.69 -1.48
N ARG A 412 10.01 17.74 -2.11
CA ARG A 412 10.70 16.96 -3.14
C ARG A 412 11.03 17.90 -4.29
N ARG A 413 12.32 18.14 -4.48
CA ARG A 413 12.82 18.81 -5.67
C ARG A 413 12.56 17.89 -6.86
N ASP A 414 12.39 18.46 -8.05
CA ASP A 414 12.36 17.73 -9.32
C ASP A 414 13.55 16.76 -9.40
N ARG A 415 13.33 15.53 -8.97
CA ARG A 415 14.38 14.50 -8.97
C ARG A 415 14.35 13.77 -10.31
N VAL A 416 15.36 13.95 -11.11
CA VAL A 416 15.64 13.04 -12.22
C VAL A 416 16.49 11.89 -11.66
N ASN A 417 15.85 10.73 -11.43
CA ASN A 417 16.54 9.52 -11.05
C ASN A 417 16.67 8.61 -12.30
N PRO A 418 17.81 8.64 -12.99
CA PRO A 418 18.00 7.76 -14.13
C PRO A 418 17.93 6.30 -13.68
N ARG A 419 17.02 5.54 -14.28
CA ARG A 419 16.91 4.10 -14.01
C ARG A 419 18.07 3.36 -14.65
N VAL A 420 18.86 2.68 -13.85
CA VAL A 420 19.90 1.77 -14.34
C VAL A 420 19.33 0.38 -14.44
N ILE A 421 19.27 -0.17 -15.66
CA ILE A 421 18.79 -1.53 -15.90
C ILE A 421 19.78 -2.51 -15.25
N LYS A 422 19.29 -3.33 -14.33
CA LYS A 422 20.04 -4.34 -13.62
C LYS A 422 20.45 -5.47 -14.59
N LYS A 423 21.75 -5.64 -14.82
CA LYS A 423 22.32 -6.84 -15.43
C LYS A 423 22.83 -7.78 -14.35
N GLN A 424 22.68 -9.08 -14.55
CA GLN A 424 22.60 -10.22 -13.61
C GLN A 424 23.71 -10.44 -12.56
N VAL A 425 24.76 -9.64 -12.45
CA VAL A 425 25.96 -10.01 -11.66
C VAL A 425 26.01 -9.38 -10.26
N SER A 426 25.21 -8.35 -9.98
CA SER A 426 25.12 -7.76 -8.63
C SER A 426 23.74 -7.22 -8.34
N ALA A 427 23.42 -7.11 -7.05
CA ALA A 427 22.14 -6.54 -6.61
C ALA A 427 21.93 -5.10 -7.11
N TRP A 428 23.06 -4.36 -7.29
CA TRP A 428 23.05 -2.96 -7.70
C TRP A 428 24.13 -2.71 -8.75
N PRO A 429 23.79 -2.28 -9.97
CA PRO A 429 24.80 -1.88 -10.95
C PRO A 429 25.53 -0.63 -10.48
N LYS A 430 26.84 -0.56 -10.77
CA LYS A 430 27.67 0.61 -10.43
C LYS A 430 27.14 1.86 -11.13
N LYS A 431 26.87 2.92 -10.39
CA LYS A 431 26.50 4.22 -10.96
C LYS A 431 27.70 4.78 -11.76
N ARG A 432 27.44 5.13 -13.02
CA ARG A 432 28.39 5.86 -13.86
C ARG A 432 28.34 7.37 -13.52
N PRO A 433 29.31 8.20 -13.98
CA PRO A 433 29.31 9.63 -13.68
C PRO A 433 27.97 10.35 -13.98
N HIS A 434 27.37 10.08 -15.15
CA HIS A 434 26.08 10.66 -15.52
C HIS A 434 24.89 10.21 -14.65
N HIS A 435 25.01 9.10 -13.92
CA HIS A 435 24.01 8.68 -12.95
C HIS A 435 24.23 9.31 -11.56
N ARG A 436 25.45 9.82 -11.29
CA ARG A 436 25.78 10.46 -10.00
C ARG A 436 25.38 11.93 -9.98
N ASN A 437 25.58 12.59 -11.12
CA ASN A 437 25.25 13.99 -11.35
C ASN A 437 24.29 14.09 -12.54
N PRO A 438 23.02 13.66 -12.40
CA PRO A 438 22.06 13.83 -13.45
C PRO A 438 21.84 15.31 -13.73
N PRO A 439 21.66 15.70 -14.98
CA PRO A 439 21.34 17.08 -15.31
C PRO A 439 20.06 17.49 -14.57
N ARG A 440 20.04 18.71 -14.05
CA ARG A 440 18.83 19.25 -13.44
C ARG A 440 17.84 19.63 -14.52
N PRO A 441 16.53 19.48 -14.29
CA PRO A 441 15.51 20.00 -15.18
C PRO A 441 15.76 21.49 -15.48
N CYS A 442 15.56 21.88 -16.71
CA CYS A 442 15.74 23.27 -17.15
C CYS A 442 14.53 24.14 -16.79
N MET A 443 13.36 23.50 -16.60
CA MET A 443 12.11 24.19 -16.33
C MET A 443 11.22 23.32 -15.41
N PRO A 444 10.18 23.92 -14.75
CA PRO A 444 9.16 23.18 -14.02
C PRO A 444 8.50 22.08 -14.86
N PHE A 445 8.01 21.02 -14.24
CA PHE A 445 7.41 19.91 -14.99
C PHE A 445 6.22 20.37 -15.83
N ARG A 446 5.33 21.18 -15.23
CA ARG A 446 4.14 21.74 -15.92
C ARG A 446 4.50 22.47 -17.21
N ASP A 447 5.54 23.30 -17.17
CA ASP A 447 5.98 24.12 -18.32
C ASP A 447 6.63 23.27 -19.43
N SER A 448 7.08 22.04 -19.12
CA SER A 448 7.66 21.12 -20.07
C SER A 448 6.64 20.27 -20.85
N ILE A 449 5.34 20.39 -20.53
CA ILE A 449 4.27 19.61 -21.14
C ILE A 449 3.78 20.32 -22.40
N LEU A 450 3.83 19.65 -23.56
CA LEU A 450 3.21 20.05 -24.81
C LEU A 450 2.12 19.03 -25.17
N ILE A 451 0.86 19.47 -25.19
CA ILE A 451 -0.26 18.64 -25.66
C ILE A 451 -0.21 18.59 -27.19
N THR A 452 -0.32 17.40 -27.78
CA THR A 452 -0.15 17.15 -29.23
C THR A 452 -1.28 16.32 -29.82
#